data_62119e889933d0ff0782d4ee15b23007
#
_entry.id   62119e889933d0ff0782d4ee15b23007
#
_cell.length_a   1.000
_cell.length_b   1.000
_cell.length_c   1.000
_cell.angle_alpha   90.00
_cell.angle_beta   90.00
_cell.angle_gamma   90.00
#
_symmetry.space_group_name_H-M   'P 1'
#
loop_
_entity.id
_entity.type
_entity.pdbx_description
1 polymer ?
#
loop_
_entity_poly.entity_id
_entity_poly.type
_entity_poly.pdbx_seq_one_letter_code
_entity_poly.pdbx_strand_id
1 'polypeptide(L)'
;YRAEARSGQVMPEIRQTSRFILRLAAVIVVVGTIACMIPLFLNGFSVRSALVNGFIVTASAFSTGGMSTHSMGLMYYHSWPLEVIALVLAMLGCINFVLYGDLWRGRTKNFFKDIEVRTLVVWVTALVVLIALAIKGSYFEDLGAMLRRTLFETLSGAFNLGFSTMYTGQILYGM
;
A
#
# COMPACT_ATOMS: atom_id res chain seq x y z
N TYR A 1 -10.84 41.36 -17.37
CA TYR A 1 -10.73 41.76 -15.94
C TYR A 1 -11.20 40.64 -14.97
N ARG A 2 -12.29 39.89 -15.24
CA ARG A 2 -12.78 38.81 -14.37
C ARG A 2 -11.97 37.51 -14.51
N ALA A 3 -11.37 37.24 -15.66
CA ALA A 3 -10.57 36.04 -15.90
C ALA A 3 -9.19 36.13 -15.20
N GLU A 4 -8.56 37.29 -15.22
CA GLU A 4 -7.27 37.54 -14.55
C GLU A 4 -7.38 37.49 -13.02
N ALA A 5 -8.48 38.01 -12.46
CA ALA A 5 -8.72 37.93 -11.02
C ALA A 5 -8.90 36.47 -10.51
N ARG A 6 -9.46 35.58 -11.33
CA ARG A 6 -9.55 34.14 -11.02
C ARG A 6 -8.21 33.43 -11.08
N SER A 7 -7.36 33.76 -12.06
CA SER A 7 -6.03 33.14 -12.17
C SER A 7 -5.13 33.53 -10.99
N GLY A 8 -5.22 34.72 -10.47
CA GLY A 8 -4.48 35.20 -9.30
C GLY A 8 -4.88 34.55 -8.00
N GLN A 9 -6.12 34.08 -7.85
CA GLN A 9 -6.59 33.35 -6.65
C GLN A 9 -6.34 31.85 -6.72
N VAL A 10 -6.37 31.24 -7.90
CA VAL A 10 -6.17 29.81 -8.10
C VAL A 10 -4.71 29.40 -7.87
N MET A 11 -3.73 30.23 -8.25
CA MET A 11 -2.31 29.95 -8.09
C MET A 11 -1.84 29.74 -6.64
N PRO A 12 -2.22 30.58 -5.65
CA PRO A 12 -1.81 30.35 -4.27
C PRO A 12 -2.44 29.10 -3.65
N GLU A 13 -3.69 28.76 -4.00
CA GLU A 13 -4.35 27.54 -3.54
C GLU A 13 -3.68 26.29 -4.09
N ILE A 14 -3.30 26.26 -5.37
CA ILE A 14 -2.57 25.16 -5.99
C ILE A 14 -1.22 24.97 -5.31
N ARG A 15 -0.48 26.05 -5.03
CA ARG A 15 0.81 25.97 -4.35
C ARG A 15 0.70 25.42 -2.92
N GLN A 16 -0.34 25.82 -2.19
CA GLN A 16 -0.56 25.31 -0.83
C GLN A 16 -0.89 23.82 -0.83
N THR A 17 -1.77 23.40 -1.74
CA THR A 17 -2.16 22.01 -1.90
C THR A 17 -0.98 21.14 -2.32
N SER A 18 -0.19 21.57 -3.31
CA SER A 18 0.99 20.83 -3.76
C SER A 18 2.05 20.69 -2.65
N ARG A 19 2.29 21.73 -1.88
CA ARG A 19 3.22 21.68 -0.73
C ARG A 19 2.71 20.75 0.37
N PHE A 20 1.41 20.73 0.62
CA PHE A 20 0.80 19.81 1.58
C PHE A 20 0.99 18.36 1.14
N ILE A 21 0.65 18.04 -0.11
CA ILE A 21 0.81 16.70 -0.70
C ILE A 21 2.27 16.25 -0.63
N LEU A 22 3.20 17.11 -1.03
CA LEU A 22 4.63 16.77 -1.02
C LEU A 22 5.14 16.49 0.40
N ARG A 23 4.76 17.31 1.37
CA ARG A 23 5.14 17.11 2.78
C ARG A 23 4.54 15.82 3.34
N LEU A 24 3.27 15.56 3.05
CA LEU A 24 2.59 14.35 3.48
C LEU A 24 3.27 13.11 2.89
N ALA A 25 3.53 13.10 1.58
CA ALA A 25 4.24 12.02 0.91
C ALA A 25 5.64 11.81 1.49
N ALA A 26 6.41 12.88 1.71
CA ALA A 26 7.73 12.80 2.32
C ALA A 26 7.69 12.18 3.73
N VAL A 27 6.73 12.59 4.56
CA VAL A 27 6.55 12.03 5.92
C VAL A 27 6.22 10.53 5.83
N ILE A 28 5.27 10.14 4.97
CA ILE A 28 4.87 8.74 4.80
C ILE A 28 6.07 7.91 4.32
N VAL A 29 6.85 8.41 3.36
CA VAL A 29 8.03 7.71 2.85
C VAL A 29 9.10 7.57 3.92
N VAL A 30 9.39 8.60 4.71
CA VAL A 30 10.38 8.51 5.79
C VAL A 30 9.94 7.53 6.88
N VAL A 31 8.71 7.68 7.37
CA VAL A 31 8.16 6.79 8.41
C VAL A 31 8.04 5.36 7.91
N GLY A 32 7.55 5.16 6.69
CA GLY A 32 7.46 3.84 6.05
C GLY A 32 8.81 3.18 5.86
N THR A 33 9.84 3.95 5.44
CA THR A 33 11.21 3.43 5.32
C THR A 33 11.73 2.92 6.66
N ILE A 34 11.54 3.68 7.74
CA ILE A 34 11.95 3.27 9.09
C ILE A 34 11.17 2.01 9.51
N ALA A 35 9.86 1.98 9.26
CA ALA A 35 9.04 0.82 9.58
C ALA A 35 9.47 -0.44 8.81
N CYS A 36 9.82 -0.32 7.51
CA CYS A 36 10.32 -1.43 6.71
C CYS A 36 11.76 -1.86 7.09
N MET A 37 12.58 -0.94 7.59
CA MET A 37 13.94 -1.28 8.05
C MET A 37 13.93 -2.25 9.22
N ILE A 38 12.97 -2.15 10.15
CA ILE A 38 12.92 -2.98 11.35
C ILE A 38 12.86 -4.48 11.02
N PRO A 39 11.86 -4.97 10.25
CA PRO A 39 11.79 -6.37 9.90
C PRO A 39 12.95 -6.84 9.02
N LEU A 40 13.49 -5.98 8.15
CA LEU A 40 14.66 -6.31 7.34
C LEU A 40 15.92 -6.48 8.20
N PHE A 41 16.12 -5.62 9.19
CA PHE A 41 17.23 -5.72 10.11
C PHE A 41 17.14 -6.98 10.99
N LEU A 42 15.94 -7.31 11.48
CA LEU A 42 15.69 -8.53 12.25
C LEU A 42 15.93 -9.80 11.41
N ASN A 43 15.76 -9.73 10.11
CA ASN A 43 16.06 -10.83 9.17
C ASN A 43 17.55 -10.92 8.78
N GLY A 44 18.44 -10.16 9.43
CA GLY A 44 19.87 -10.23 9.24
C GLY A 44 20.45 -9.37 8.12
N PHE A 45 19.67 -8.45 7.53
CA PHE A 45 20.18 -7.50 6.57
C PHE A 45 21.06 -6.44 7.25
N SER A 46 22.15 -6.03 6.58
CA SER A 46 22.96 -4.92 7.08
C SER A 46 22.15 -3.62 7.11
N VAL A 47 22.48 -2.69 8.00
CA VAL A 47 21.77 -1.41 8.14
C VAL A 47 21.66 -0.67 6.81
N ARG A 48 22.74 -0.64 6.01
CA ARG A 48 22.73 -0.02 4.69
C ARG A 48 21.78 -0.71 3.72
N SER A 49 21.79 -2.05 3.68
CA SER A 49 20.89 -2.82 2.83
C SER A 49 19.43 -2.69 3.28
N ALA A 50 19.18 -2.72 4.59
CA ALA A 50 17.85 -2.54 5.14
C ALA A 50 17.27 -1.15 4.83
N LEU A 51 18.11 -0.10 4.85
CA LEU A 51 17.70 1.26 4.50
C LEU A 51 17.35 1.37 3.01
N VAL A 52 18.21 0.88 2.12
CA VAL A 52 17.99 0.96 0.66
C VAL A 52 16.76 0.15 0.26
N ASN A 53 16.67 -1.10 0.72
CA ASN A 53 15.53 -1.97 0.40
C ASN A 53 14.24 -1.45 1.04
N GLY A 54 14.30 -0.99 2.30
CA GLY A 54 13.18 -0.39 3.00
C GLY A 54 12.65 0.85 2.29
N PHE A 55 13.54 1.72 1.80
CA PHE A 55 13.15 2.90 1.02
C PHE A 55 12.47 2.51 -0.30
N ILE A 56 13.05 1.56 -1.05
CA ILE A 56 12.50 1.14 -2.35
C ILE A 56 11.14 0.46 -2.15
N VAL A 57 11.02 -0.45 -1.17
CA VAL A 57 9.74 -1.09 -0.86
C VAL A 57 8.69 -0.06 -0.45
N THR A 58 9.07 0.90 0.41
CA THR A 58 8.15 1.96 0.86
C THR A 58 7.71 2.85 -0.28
N ALA A 59 8.65 3.36 -1.08
CA ALA A 59 8.34 4.23 -2.21
C ALA A 59 7.47 3.51 -3.24
N SER A 60 7.80 2.25 -3.55
CA SER A 60 7.06 1.41 -4.48
C SER A 60 5.65 1.07 -3.96
N ALA A 61 5.51 0.72 -2.69
CA ALA A 61 4.22 0.42 -2.08
C ALA A 61 3.32 1.65 -2.03
N PHE A 62 3.85 2.78 -1.58
CA PHE A 62 3.09 4.04 -1.48
C PHE A 62 2.69 4.59 -2.85
N SER A 63 3.57 4.49 -3.86
CA SER A 63 3.25 4.89 -5.24
C SER A 63 2.45 3.84 -6.01
N THR A 64 2.11 2.71 -5.39
CA THR A 64 1.41 1.57 -6.03
C THR A 64 2.13 1.06 -7.29
N GLY A 65 3.48 1.06 -7.25
CA GLY A 65 4.32 0.78 -8.43
C GLY A 65 4.82 -0.67 -8.56
N GLY A 66 4.79 -1.46 -7.48
CA GLY A 66 5.21 -2.87 -7.47
C GLY A 66 6.70 -3.11 -7.77
N MET A 67 7.54 -2.07 -7.71
CA MET A 67 8.97 -2.20 -8.01
C MET A 67 9.74 -2.75 -6.81
N SER A 68 10.64 -3.70 -7.07
CA SER A 68 11.54 -4.30 -6.08
C SER A 68 12.97 -4.33 -6.57
N THR A 69 13.91 -4.36 -5.63
CA THR A 69 15.35 -4.60 -5.91
C THR A 69 15.65 -6.04 -6.32
N HIS A 70 14.74 -6.95 -6.02
CA HIS A 70 14.90 -8.38 -6.28
C HIS A 70 13.81 -8.88 -7.23
N SER A 71 14.16 -9.79 -8.12
CA SER A 71 13.23 -10.38 -9.10
C SER A 71 12.03 -11.10 -8.47
N MET A 72 12.19 -11.59 -7.24
CA MET A 72 11.14 -12.25 -6.47
C MET A 72 10.23 -11.28 -5.68
N GLY A 73 10.44 -9.95 -5.82
CA GLY A 73 9.62 -8.95 -5.10
C GLY A 73 9.73 -9.08 -3.57
N LEU A 74 8.60 -8.95 -2.90
CA LEU A 74 8.53 -9.07 -1.43
C LEU A 74 8.80 -10.49 -0.93
N MET A 75 8.55 -11.50 -1.76
CA MET A 75 8.78 -12.90 -1.43
C MET A 75 10.23 -13.19 -1.04
N TYR A 76 11.20 -12.45 -1.60
CA TYR A 76 12.62 -12.57 -1.28
C TYR A 76 12.93 -12.38 0.21
N TYR A 77 12.19 -11.50 0.89
CA TYR A 77 12.47 -11.15 2.28
C TYR A 77 11.88 -12.13 3.30
N HIS A 78 10.97 -13.01 2.90
CA HIS A 78 10.30 -14.01 3.78
C HIS A 78 9.79 -13.41 5.09
N SER A 79 9.31 -12.16 5.06
CA SER A 79 8.95 -11.39 6.25
C SER A 79 7.48 -10.99 6.25
N TRP A 80 6.68 -11.66 7.07
CA TRP A 80 5.27 -11.29 7.25
C TRP A 80 5.05 -9.85 7.72
N PRO A 81 5.84 -9.30 8.68
CA PRO A 81 5.68 -7.90 9.06
C PRO A 81 5.92 -6.94 7.89
N LEU A 82 6.88 -7.25 7.01
CA LEU A 82 7.15 -6.42 5.83
C LEU A 82 5.97 -6.43 4.84
N GLU A 83 5.33 -7.58 4.65
CA GLU A 83 4.13 -7.71 3.81
C GLU A 83 3.00 -6.83 4.34
N VAL A 84 2.73 -6.87 5.65
CA VAL A 84 1.68 -6.06 6.29
C VAL A 84 1.99 -4.56 6.15
N ILE A 85 3.23 -4.15 6.39
CA ILE A 85 3.64 -2.75 6.25
C ILE A 85 3.46 -2.29 4.81
N ALA A 86 3.85 -3.11 3.82
CA ALA A 86 3.67 -2.78 2.40
C ALA A 86 2.19 -2.62 2.02
N LEU A 87 1.30 -3.48 2.52
CA LEU A 87 -0.15 -3.35 2.31
C LEU A 87 -0.71 -2.07 2.93
N VAL A 88 -0.29 -1.73 4.15
CA VAL A 88 -0.72 -0.48 4.80
C VAL A 88 -0.24 0.73 4.00
N LEU A 89 1.00 0.72 3.52
CA LEU A 89 1.54 1.81 2.68
C LEU A 89 0.79 1.94 1.36
N ALA A 90 0.44 0.83 0.71
CA ALA A 90 -0.37 0.84 -0.50
C ALA A 90 -1.78 1.38 -0.24
N MET A 91 -2.41 0.96 0.85
CA MET A 91 -3.71 1.51 1.26
C MET A 91 -3.63 3.03 1.46
N LEU A 92 -2.58 3.52 2.14
CA LEU A 92 -2.35 4.95 2.29
C LEU A 92 -2.12 5.65 0.95
N GLY A 93 -1.45 5.01 -0.01
CA GLY A 93 -1.25 5.54 -1.35
C GLY A 93 -2.52 5.63 -2.19
N CYS A 94 -3.49 4.74 -1.96
CA CYS A 94 -4.76 4.71 -2.68
C CYS A 94 -5.79 5.73 -2.17
N ILE A 95 -5.62 6.25 -0.95
CA ILE A 95 -6.56 7.21 -0.37
C ILE A 95 -6.35 8.60 -0.99
N ASN A 96 -7.45 9.27 -1.32
CA ASN A 96 -7.42 10.62 -1.85
C ASN A 96 -6.74 11.61 -0.89
N PHE A 97 -5.79 12.40 -1.39
CA PHE A 97 -5.04 13.37 -0.59
C PHE A 97 -5.91 14.45 0.07
N VAL A 98 -7.08 14.73 -0.45
CA VAL A 98 -8.04 15.66 0.17
C VAL A 98 -8.50 15.15 1.53
N LEU A 99 -8.71 13.84 1.67
CA LEU A 99 -9.12 13.21 2.91
C LEU A 99 -8.05 13.32 4.01
N TYR A 100 -6.79 13.29 3.65
CA TYR A 100 -5.70 13.58 4.58
C TYR A 100 -5.74 15.03 5.10
N GLY A 101 -6.14 15.97 4.23
CA GLY A 101 -6.35 17.37 4.62
C GLY A 101 -7.49 17.51 5.64
N ASP A 102 -8.58 16.77 5.47
CA ASP A 102 -9.69 16.76 6.41
C ASP A 102 -9.32 16.08 7.74
N LEU A 103 -8.55 14.99 7.66
CA LEU A 103 -8.04 14.30 8.85
C LEU A 103 -7.12 15.20 9.67
N TRP A 104 -6.21 15.95 9.00
CA TRP A 104 -5.33 16.93 9.66
C TRP A 104 -6.08 18.07 10.35
N ARG A 105 -7.23 18.44 9.80
CA ARG A 105 -8.15 19.46 10.39
C ARG A 105 -9.08 18.89 11.47
N GLY A 106 -8.90 17.64 11.89
CA GLY A 106 -9.71 16.98 12.91
C GLY A 106 -11.12 16.55 12.44
N ARG A 107 -11.39 16.58 11.14
CA ARG A 107 -12.69 16.21 10.55
C ARG A 107 -12.79 14.72 10.26
N THR A 108 -12.52 13.87 11.25
CA THR A 108 -12.51 12.41 11.11
C THR A 108 -13.83 11.81 10.59
N LYS A 109 -14.96 12.46 10.92
CA LYS A 109 -16.28 12.01 10.45
C LYS A 109 -16.41 12.04 8.93
N ASN A 110 -15.75 12.97 8.24
CA ASN A 110 -15.77 13.07 6.79
C ASN A 110 -15.03 11.89 6.15
N PHE A 111 -13.91 11.46 6.75
CA PHE A 111 -13.13 10.32 6.28
C PHE A 111 -13.96 9.03 6.21
N PHE A 112 -14.68 8.70 7.29
CA PHE A 112 -15.51 7.49 7.33
C PHE A 112 -16.83 7.60 6.56
N LYS A 113 -17.28 8.80 6.24
CA LYS A 113 -18.48 9.04 5.41
C LYS A 113 -18.17 9.14 3.93
N ASP A 114 -16.90 9.26 3.58
CA ASP A 114 -16.46 9.37 2.19
C ASP A 114 -16.83 8.11 1.40
N ILE A 115 -17.35 8.33 0.19
CA ILE A 115 -17.83 7.25 -0.66
C ILE A 115 -16.68 6.38 -1.16
N GLU A 116 -15.49 6.98 -1.41
CA GLU A 116 -14.31 6.25 -1.88
C GLU A 116 -13.85 5.25 -0.84
N VAL A 117 -13.70 5.70 0.42
CA VAL A 117 -13.28 4.85 1.54
C VAL A 117 -14.28 3.72 1.79
N ARG A 118 -15.58 4.04 1.78
CA ARG A 118 -16.62 3.03 1.99
C ARG A 118 -16.67 2.00 0.87
N THR A 119 -16.59 2.46 -0.38
CA THR A 119 -16.58 1.58 -1.55
C THR A 119 -15.35 0.69 -1.54
N LEU A 120 -14.18 1.23 -1.20
CA LEU A 120 -12.94 0.47 -1.10
C LEU A 120 -13.04 -0.64 -0.05
N VAL A 121 -13.57 -0.35 1.14
CA VAL A 121 -13.77 -1.34 2.20
C VAL A 121 -14.74 -2.44 1.75
N VAL A 122 -15.86 -2.08 1.13
CA VAL A 122 -16.84 -3.05 0.63
C VAL A 122 -16.24 -3.94 -0.46
N TRP A 123 -15.53 -3.34 -1.44
CA TRP A 123 -14.86 -4.07 -2.51
C TRP A 123 -13.81 -5.04 -2.00
N VAL A 124 -12.92 -4.56 -1.13
CA VAL A 124 -11.87 -5.40 -0.53
C VAL A 124 -12.47 -6.57 0.24
N THR A 125 -13.50 -6.31 1.05
CA THR A 125 -14.17 -7.36 1.81
C THR A 125 -14.83 -8.39 0.88
N ALA A 126 -15.51 -7.94 -0.16
CA ALA A 126 -16.15 -8.82 -1.13
C ALA A 126 -15.13 -9.69 -1.87
N LEU A 127 -14.01 -9.10 -2.32
CA LEU A 127 -12.94 -9.82 -3.00
C LEU A 127 -12.28 -10.87 -2.09
N VAL A 128 -11.99 -10.52 -0.83
CA VAL A 128 -11.40 -11.44 0.14
C VAL A 128 -12.29 -12.64 0.36
N VAL A 129 -13.61 -12.41 0.56
CA VAL A 129 -14.58 -13.48 0.75
C VAL A 129 -14.67 -14.36 -0.51
N LEU A 130 -14.77 -13.76 -1.68
CA LEU A 130 -14.90 -14.47 -2.95
C LEU A 130 -13.69 -15.37 -3.23
N ILE A 131 -12.46 -14.84 -3.06
CA ILE A 131 -11.23 -15.59 -3.29
C ILE A 131 -11.05 -16.67 -2.22
N ALA A 132 -11.37 -16.38 -0.95
CA ALA A 132 -11.30 -17.39 0.11
C ALA A 132 -12.26 -18.58 -0.15
N LEU A 133 -13.46 -18.30 -0.69
CA LEU A 133 -14.41 -19.35 -1.09
C LEU A 133 -13.92 -20.14 -2.30
N ALA A 134 -13.30 -19.47 -3.29
CA ALA A 134 -12.79 -20.11 -4.50
C ALA A 134 -11.60 -21.05 -4.22
N ILE A 135 -10.74 -20.71 -3.26
CA ILE A 135 -9.53 -21.49 -2.94
C ILE A 135 -9.82 -22.62 -1.93
N LYS A 136 -10.98 -22.58 -1.27
CA LYS A 136 -11.36 -23.56 -0.24
C LYS A 136 -11.31 -25.00 -0.79
N GLY A 137 -10.30 -25.75 -0.34
CA GLY A 137 -10.17 -27.20 -0.58
C GLY A 137 -9.25 -27.64 -1.71
N SER A 138 -8.54 -26.72 -2.41
CA SER A 138 -7.81 -27.12 -3.62
C SER A 138 -6.27 -27.12 -3.56
N TYR A 139 -5.63 -26.27 -2.72
CA TYR A 139 -4.20 -26.03 -2.91
C TYR A 139 -3.33 -25.94 -1.66
N PHE A 140 -3.89 -25.92 -0.46
CA PHE A 140 -3.11 -25.71 0.76
C PHE A 140 -3.49 -26.73 1.84
N GLU A 141 -2.49 -27.38 2.40
CA GLU A 141 -2.65 -28.27 3.59
C GLU A 141 -2.89 -27.45 4.86
N ASP A 142 -2.33 -26.23 4.93
CA ASP A 142 -2.45 -25.33 6.08
C ASP A 142 -3.38 -24.14 5.78
N LEU A 143 -4.50 -24.09 6.52
CA LEU A 143 -5.50 -23.02 6.44
C LEU A 143 -4.91 -21.64 6.75
N GLY A 144 -3.94 -21.57 7.67
CA GLY A 144 -3.29 -20.31 8.06
C GLY A 144 -2.44 -19.72 6.91
N ALA A 145 -1.64 -20.56 6.26
CA ALA A 145 -0.84 -20.17 5.10
C ALA A 145 -1.72 -19.76 3.92
N MET A 146 -2.81 -20.49 3.70
CA MET A 146 -3.81 -20.17 2.67
C MET A 146 -4.42 -18.79 2.91
N LEU A 147 -4.93 -18.53 4.09
CA LEU A 147 -5.57 -17.26 4.42
C LEU A 147 -4.59 -16.08 4.28
N ARG A 148 -3.38 -16.22 4.79
CA ARG A 148 -2.34 -15.19 4.68
C ARG A 148 -2.06 -14.82 3.22
N ARG A 149 -1.79 -15.81 2.39
CA ARG A 149 -1.46 -15.60 0.97
C ARG A 149 -2.65 -15.04 0.20
N THR A 150 -3.84 -15.59 0.41
CA THR A 150 -5.06 -15.11 -0.22
C THR A 150 -5.35 -13.65 0.14
N LEU A 151 -5.24 -13.29 1.42
CA LEU A 151 -5.41 -11.92 1.88
C LEU A 151 -4.40 -10.98 1.24
N PHE A 152 -3.11 -11.37 1.23
CA PHE A 152 -2.07 -10.55 0.63
C PHE A 152 -2.31 -10.32 -0.86
N GLU A 153 -2.53 -11.38 -1.64
CA GLU A 153 -2.75 -11.28 -3.09
C GLU A 153 -4.01 -10.45 -3.41
N THR A 154 -5.09 -10.67 -2.67
CA THR A 154 -6.33 -9.91 -2.86
C THR A 154 -6.14 -8.43 -2.57
N LEU A 155 -5.51 -8.10 -1.44
CA LEU A 155 -5.24 -6.72 -1.06
C LEU A 155 -4.20 -6.07 -1.98
N SER A 156 -3.17 -6.81 -2.38
CA SER A 156 -2.18 -6.34 -3.35
C SER A 156 -2.83 -5.99 -4.69
N GLY A 157 -3.74 -6.84 -5.17
CA GLY A 157 -4.51 -6.55 -6.38
C GLY A 157 -5.47 -5.38 -6.21
N ALA A 158 -6.20 -5.32 -5.08
CA ALA A 158 -7.17 -4.25 -4.80
C ALA A 158 -6.53 -2.86 -4.67
N PHE A 159 -5.35 -2.79 -4.07
CA PHE A 159 -4.59 -1.55 -3.90
C PHE A 159 -3.58 -1.28 -5.02
N ASN A 160 -3.60 -2.11 -6.06
CA ASN A 160 -2.66 -2.01 -7.19
C ASN A 160 -1.18 -1.99 -6.73
N LEU A 161 -0.88 -2.73 -5.65
CA LEU A 161 0.44 -2.75 -5.02
C LEU A 161 1.50 -3.39 -5.93
N GLY A 162 1.10 -4.38 -6.74
CA GLY A 162 1.95 -5.03 -7.73
C GLY A 162 2.96 -6.04 -7.16
N PHE A 163 2.99 -6.25 -5.86
CA PHE A 163 3.77 -7.31 -5.23
C PHE A 163 2.96 -8.60 -5.10
N SER A 164 3.64 -9.74 -5.28
CA SER A 164 3.09 -11.07 -5.05
C SER A 164 3.91 -11.83 -4.02
N THR A 165 3.23 -12.68 -3.26
CA THR A 165 3.82 -13.65 -2.31
C THR A 165 3.72 -15.08 -2.85
N MET A 166 3.15 -15.25 -4.04
CA MET A 166 3.04 -16.54 -4.72
C MET A 166 3.93 -16.59 -5.96
N TYR A 167 4.57 -17.72 -6.17
CA TYR A 167 5.29 -17.96 -7.41
C TYR A 167 4.29 -18.32 -8.52
N THR A 168 4.38 -17.65 -9.67
CA THR A 168 3.45 -17.86 -10.79
C THR A 168 3.33 -19.33 -11.23
N GLY A 169 4.42 -20.12 -11.07
CA GLY A 169 4.41 -21.56 -11.33
C GLY A 169 3.52 -22.35 -10.36
N GLN A 170 3.36 -21.92 -9.12
CA GLN A 170 2.49 -22.59 -8.14
C GLN A 170 1.01 -22.39 -8.47
N ILE A 171 0.67 -21.26 -9.07
CA ILE A 171 -0.71 -20.96 -9.48
C ILE A 171 -1.09 -21.73 -10.75
N LEU A 172 -0.16 -21.84 -11.70
CA LEU A 172 -0.45 -22.42 -13.02
C LEU A 172 -0.35 -23.94 -13.05
N TYR A 173 0.49 -24.56 -12.23
CA TYR A 173 0.79 -25.99 -12.30
C TYR A 173 0.34 -26.79 -11.08
N GLY A 174 -0.24 -26.16 -10.06
CA GLY A 174 -0.79 -26.87 -8.88
C GLY A 174 0.26 -27.69 -8.09
N MET A 175 1.54 -27.29 -8.15
CA MET A 175 2.64 -27.94 -7.44
C MET A 175 3.04 -27.17 -6.20
#